data_50e5029b967bbb6d1cb88ba590062914
#
_entry.id   50e5029b967bbb6d1cb88ba590062914
#
_cell.length_a   1.000
_cell.length_b   1.000
_cell.length_c   1.000
_cell.angle_alpha   90.00
_cell.angle_beta   90.00
_cell.angle_gamma   90.00
#
_symmetry.space_group_name_H-M   'P 1'
#
loop_
_entity.id
_entity.type
_entity.pdbx_description
1 polymer ?
#
loop_
_entity_poly.entity_id
_entity_poly.type
_entity_poly.pdbx_seq_one_letter_code
_entity_poly.pdbx_strand_id
1 'polypeptide(L)'
;MIIVNLEEKMEKNEVLEKVIKLTKEKLVVKKNIEVTENTSFQDDLNADSIDITDFVMELENVFSIKISDKDMENIKTVRDAVDLIHLKKS
;
A
#
# COMPACT_ATOMS: atom_id res chain seq x y z
N MET A 1 -15.60 -23.58 -14.80
CA MET A 1 -15.21 -23.12 -14.70
C MET A 1 -14.55 -22.79 -13.81
N ILE A 2 -14.05 -22.53 -13.46
CA ILE A 2 -13.58 -22.34 -12.73
C ILE A 2 -12.70 -21.52 -12.50
N ILE A 3 -12.38 -20.86 -12.15
CA ILE A 3 -11.75 -19.95 -12.10
C ILE A 3 -11.27 -19.66 -10.93
N VAL A 4 -11.21 -19.99 -10.24
CA VAL A 4 -10.86 -19.79 -9.13
C VAL A 4 -9.67 -19.37 -8.64
N ASN A 5 -8.66 -19.49 -9.05
CA ASN A 5 -7.44 -19.06 -8.51
C ASN A 5 -7.12 -17.64 -8.68
N LEU A 6 -7.95 -16.96 -9.34
CA LEU A 6 -7.76 -15.55 -9.52
C LEU A 6 -7.73 -14.80 -8.21
N GLU A 7 -8.33 -15.40 -7.21
CA GLU A 7 -8.37 -14.71 -5.95
C GLU A 7 -7.11 -14.80 -5.18
N GLU A 8 -6.27 -15.75 -5.49
CA GLU A 8 -5.05 -15.92 -4.76
C GLU A 8 -3.93 -15.08 -5.27
N LYS A 9 -4.03 -14.66 -6.51
CA LYS A 9 -3.02 -13.80 -7.09
C LYS A 9 -3.66 -12.51 -7.47
N MET A 10 -3.09 -11.42 -7.02
CA MET A 10 -3.60 -10.10 -7.38
C MET A 10 -2.72 -9.52 -8.46
N GLU A 11 -3.36 -8.94 -9.45
CA GLU A 11 -2.64 -8.21 -10.46
C GLU A 11 -2.05 -6.96 -9.85
N LYS A 12 -0.92 -6.53 -10.37
CA LYS A 12 -0.25 -5.36 -9.81
C LYS A 12 -1.14 -4.13 -9.88
N ASN A 13 -1.95 -3.99 -10.92
CA ASN A 13 -2.86 -2.86 -11.02
C ASN A 13 -3.91 -2.87 -9.93
N GLU A 14 -4.40 -4.05 -9.58
CA GLU A 14 -5.37 -4.15 -8.49
C GLU A 14 -4.75 -3.75 -7.16
N VAL A 15 -3.52 -4.18 -6.93
CA VAL A 15 -2.80 -3.82 -5.73
C VAL A 15 -2.60 -2.32 -5.68
N LEU A 16 -2.18 -1.75 -6.81
CA LEU A 16 -1.95 -0.31 -6.89
C LEU A 16 -3.22 0.46 -6.55
N GLU A 17 -4.34 0.07 -7.14
CA GLU A 17 -5.59 0.78 -6.89
C GLU A 17 -6.00 0.71 -5.43
N LYS A 18 -5.84 -0.46 -4.82
CA LYS A 18 -6.20 -0.61 -3.42
C LYS A 18 -5.26 0.18 -2.51
N VAL A 19 -3.98 0.18 -2.82
CA VAL A 19 -3.02 0.93 -2.03
C VAL A 19 -3.30 2.43 -2.14
N ILE A 20 -3.58 2.90 -3.34
CA ILE A 20 -3.92 4.32 -3.52
C ILE A 20 -5.16 4.67 -2.73
N LYS A 21 -6.18 3.83 -2.79
CA LYS A 21 -7.41 4.10 -2.06
C LYS A 21 -7.15 4.17 -0.57
N LEU A 22 -6.39 3.21 -0.04
CA LEU A 22 -6.07 3.21 1.39
C LEU A 22 -5.22 4.40 1.77
N THR A 23 -4.30 4.79 0.89
CA THR A 23 -3.48 5.96 1.14
C THR A 23 -4.35 7.20 1.28
N LYS A 24 -5.32 7.35 0.39
CA LYS A 24 -6.22 8.49 0.45
C LYS A 24 -7.07 8.48 1.71
N GLU A 25 -7.48 7.31 2.14
CA GLU A 25 -8.34 7.21 3.31
C GLU A 25 -7.60 7.44 4.61
N LYS A 26 -6.35 7.00 4.66
CA LYS A 26 -5.61 6.99 5.92
C LYS A 26 -4.60 8.12 6.07
N LEU A 27 -4.01 8.53 4.97
CA LEU A 27 -2.89 9.46 5.04
C LEU A 27 -3.15 10.82 4.42
N VAL A 28 -4.12 10.94 3.53
CA VAL A 28 -4.39 12.21 2.88
C VAL A 28 -5.46 12.95 3.63
N VAL A 29 -5.05 14.03 4.27
CA VAL A 29 -5.95 14.85 5.01
C VAL A 29 -6.44 16.02 4.17
N LYS A 30 -5.61 16.46 3.25
CA LYS A 30 -5.97 17.59 2.39
C LYS A 30 -6.51 17.06 1.08
N LYS A 31 -7.50 17.75 0.57
CA LYS A 31 -8.25 17.22 -0.56
C LYS A 31 -7.59 17.41 -1.90
N ASN A 32 -6.62 18.28 -2.00
CA ASN A 32 -6.07 18.58 -3.30
C ASN A 32 -4.81 17.84 -3.65
N ILE A 33 -4.46 16.83 -2.89
CA ILE A 33 -3.27 16.06 -3.17
C ILE A 33 -3.63 14.88 -4.04
N GLU A 34 -2.97 14.77 -5.17
CA GLU A 34 -3.16 13.64 -6.06
C GLU A 34 -2.22 12.53 -5.66
N VAL A 35 -2.74 11.33 -5.45
CA VAL A 35 -1.95 10.19 -5.05
C VAL A 35 -1.67 9.33 -6.27
N THR A 36 -0.40 9.12 -6.56
CA THR A 36 0.02 8.27 -7.68
C THR A 36 1.02 7.26 -7.14
N GLU A 37 1.50 6.39 -8.01
CA GLU A 37 2.48 5.40 -7.56
C GLU A 37 3.79 6.05 -7.14
N ASN A 38 4.05 7.27 -7.58
CA ASN A 38 5.29 7.96 -7.22
C ASN A 38 5.16 8.83 -5.98
N THR A 39 3.97 8.87 -5.37
CA THR A 39 3.76 9.69 -4.19
C THR A 39 4.59 9.17 -3.04
N SER A 40 5.34 10.08 -2.39
CA SER A 40 6.14 9.76 -1.23
C SER A 40 5.31 9.97 0.02
N PHE A 41 5.33 8.99 0.91
CA PHE A 41 4.54 9.11 2.14
C PHE A 41 5.04 10.23 3.03
N GLN A 42 6.35 10.41 3.11
CA GLN A 42 6.90 11.46 3.96
C GLN A 42 6.98 12.79 3.25
N ASP A 43 7.47 12.80 2.02
CA ASP A 43 7.73 14.05 1.33
C ASP A 43 6.46 14.69 0.78
N ASP A 44 5.59 13.88 0.22
CA ASP A 44 4.38 14.40 -0.40
C ASP A 44 3.21 14.47 0.55
N LEU A 45 3.09 13.47 1.43
CA LEU A 45 1.95 13.39 2.33
C LEU A 45 2.28 13.80 3.74
N ASN A 46 3.56 14.03 4.00
CA ASN A 46 4.01 14.49 5.30
C ASN A 46 3.61 13.54 6.45
N ALA A 47 3.59 12.26 6.14
CA ALA A 47 3.24 11.25 7.13
C ALA A 47 4.42 11.02 8.07
N ASP A 48 4.15 10.92 9.36
CA ASP A 48 5.21 10.59 10.30
C ASP A 48 5.24 9.08 10.53
N SER A 49 6.12 8.63 11.41
CA SER A 49 6.31 7.20 11.59
C SER A 49 5.08 6.53 12.19
N ILE A 50 4.30 7.25 12.98
CA ILE A 50 3.08 6.69 13.54
C ILE A 50 2.05 6.49 12.44
N ASP A 51 1.92 7.49 11.57
CA ASP A 51 0.99 7.40 10.45
C ASP A 51 1.35 6.24 9.54
N ILE A 52 2.64 6.09 9.25
CA ILE A 52 3.11 5.03 8.38
C ILE A 52 2.88 3.67 9.01
N THR A 53 3.13 3.55 10.31
CA THR A 53 2.91 2.30 11.01
C THR A 53 1.44 1.89 10.96
N ASP A 54 0.54 2.83 11.20
CA ASP A 54 -0.88 2.54 11.13
C ASP A 54 -1.30 2.13 9.73
N PHE A 55 -0.76 2.82 8.73
CA PHE A 55 -1.07 2.50 7.34
C PHE A 55 -0.57 1.10 6.99
N VAL A 56 0.63 0.76 7.41
CA VAL A 56 1.19 -0.57 7.14
C VAL A 56 0.34 -1.65 7.80
N MET A 57 -0.12 -1.41 9.02
CA MET A 57 -0.98 -2.37 9.69
C MET A 57 -2.28 -2.58 8.93
N GLU A 58 -2.81 -1.52 8.35
CA GLU A 58 -4.00 -1.64 7.54
C GLU A 58 -3.74 -2.46 6.29
N LEU A 59 -2.58 -2.24 5.67
CA LEU A 59 -2.21 -3.03 4.50
C LEU A 59 -2.13 -4.52 4.85
N GLU A 60 -1.58 -4.82 6.01
CA GLU A 60 -1.50 -6.22 6.45
C GLU A 60 -2.89 -6.84 6.58
N ASN A 61 -3.83 -6.07 7.11
CA ASN A 61 -5.19 -6.56 7.27
C ASN A 61 -5.91 -6.72 5.95
N VAL A 62 -5.80 -5.72 5.09
CA VAL A 62 -6.53 -5.74 3.83
C VAL A 62 -6.02 -6.82 2.90
N PHE A 63 -4.72 -7.01 2.86
CA PHE A 63 -4.12 -7.97 1.93
C PHE A 63 -3.78 -9.31 2.57
N SER A 64 -3.98 -9.44 3.87
CA SER A 64 -3.69 -10.67 4.61
C SER A 64 -2.24 -11.09 4.44
N ILE A 65 -1.34 -10.14 4.67
CA ILE A 65 0.09 -10.39 4.57
C ILE A 65 0.77 -9.90 5.83
N LYS A 66 2.04 -10.26 5.95
CA LYS A 66 2.87 -9.78 7.05
C LYS A 66 3.95 -8.88 6.50
N ILE A 67 4.12 -7.73 7.12
CA ILE A 67 5.14 -6.76 6.72
C ILE A 67 6.06 -6.58 7.92
N SER A 68 7.31 -6.98 7.77
CA SER A 68 8.28 -6.87 8.85
C SER A 68 8.72 -5.42 9.02
N ASP A 69 9.38 -5.14 10.14
CA ASP A 69 9.93 -3.81 10.37
C ASP A 69 10.93 -3.44 9.29
N LYS A 70 11.70 -4.42 8.84
CA LYS A 70 12.69 -4.18 7.82
C LYS A 70 12.01 -3.84 6.49
N ASP A 71 10.93 -4.55 6.18
CA ASP A 71 10.16 -4.25 4.97
C ASP A 71 9.59 -2.85 5.06
N MET A 72 9.10 -2.48 6.24
CA MET A 72 8.51 -1.17 6.41
C MET A 72 9.51 -0.05 6.18
N GLU A 73 10.75 -0.26 6.56
CA GLU A 73 11.78 0.74 6.34
C GLU A 73 12.00 1.04 4.86
N ASN A 74 11.68 0.10 4.01
CA ASN A 74 11.88 0.27 2.59
C ASN A 74 10.65 0.81 1.87
N ILE A 75 9.55 0.99 2.57
CA ILE A 75 8.34 1.52 1.98
C ILE A 75 8.38 3.03 2.09
N LYS A 76 8.76 3.70 1.01
CA LYS A 76 8.85 5.15 0.99
C LYS A 76 7.82 5.78 0.07
N THR A 77 7.43 5.08 -0.97
CA THR A 77 6.44 5.58 -1.92
C THR A 77 5.33 4.55 -2.06
N VAL A 78 4.25 4.99 -2.70
CA VAL A 78 3.14 4.09 -2.99
C VAL A 78 3.65 2.89 -3.80
N ARG A 79 4.54 3.14 -4.74
CA ARG A 79 5.08 2.08 -5.57
C ARG A 79 5.82 1.03 -4.74
N ASP A 80 6.58 1.48 -3.75
CA ASP A 80 7.29 0.54 -2.88
C ASP A 80 6.32 -0.38 -2.18
N ALA A 81 5.22 0.17 -1.68
CA ALA A 81 4.22 -0.64 -1.01
C ALA A 81 3.57 -1.61 -1.99
N VAL A 82 3.26 -1.15 -3.19
CA VAL A 82 2.64 -2.00 -4.20
C VAL A 82 3.57 -3.15 -4.56
N ASP A 83 4.84 -2.86 -4.78
CA ASP A 83 5.79 -3.89 -5.16
C ASP A 83 5.93 -4.95 -4.07
N LEU A 84 5.99 -4.51 -2.82
CA LEU A 84 6.12 -5.45 -1.71
C LEU A 84 4.88 -6.34 -1.60
N ILE A 85 3.71 -5.74 -1.69
CA ILE A 85 2.47 -6.50 -1.57
C ILE A 85 2.34 -7.48 -2.74
N HIS A 86 2.65 -7.03 -3.93
CA HIS A 86 2.56 -7.88 -5.11
C HIS A 86 3.50 -9.07 -4.97
N LEU A 87 4.70 -8.83 -4.46
CA LEU A 87 5.66 -9.90 -4.24
C LEU A 87 5.12 -10.91 -3.23
N LYS A 88 4.52 -10.45 -2.16
CA LYS A 88 4.02 -11.34 -1.12
C LYS A 88 2.77 -12.10 -1.54
N LYS A 89 2.04 -11.56 -2.49
CA LYS A 89 0.81 -12.21 -2.96
C LYS A 89 1.03 -13.07 -4.22
N SER A 90 2.18 -13.01 -4.80
CA SER A 90 2.41 -13.81 -6.02
C SER A 90 2.84 -15.25 -5.74
#